data_f6059d8ae83e13faed2678521a0d6d37
#
_entry.id   f6059d8ae83e13faed2678521a0d6d37
#
_cell.length_a   1.000
_cell.length_b   1.000
_cell.length_c   1.000
_cell.angle_alpha   90.00
_cell.angle_beta   90.00
_cell.angle_gamma   90.00
#
_symmetry.space_group_name_H-M   'P 1'
#
loop_
_entity.id
_entity.type
_entity.pdbx_description
1 polymer ?
#
loop_
_entity_poly.entity_id
_entity_poly.type
_entity_poly.pdbx_seq_one_letter_code
_entity_poly.pdbx_strand_id
1 'polypeptide(L)'
;MKQGLLVIIKPDPQGMRKLKEELPQALTIFIMPPSIESLRRRLERRGTETPEARSLRLRNAEIEMAAAPEYDYVVVNEDGKVAETIEKIKEIIRKEAERPRTYDLDGK
;
A
#
# COMPACT_ATOMS: atom_id res chain seq x y z
N MET A 1 -25.65 -2.85 7.93
CA MET A 1 -24.83 -1.72 7.69
C MET A 1 -24.65 -1.54 6.18
N LYS A 2 -24.56 -0.35 5.84
CA LYS A 2 -24.17 -0.10 4.50
C LYS A 2 -22.84 -0.75 4.29
N GLN A 3 -22.71 -1.45 3.22
CA GLN A 3 -21.43 -2.09 2.94
C GLN A 3 -20.42 -1.04 2.65
N GLY A 4 -19.72 -0.62 3.66
CA GLY A 4 -18.58 0.25 3.45
C GLY A 4 -17.45 -0.53 2.83
N LEU A 5 -16.60 0.19 2.10
CA LEU A 5 -15.40 -0.41 1.55
C LEU A 5 -14.29 -0.29 2.56
N LEU A 6 -13.77 -1.43 3.00
CA LEU A 6 -12.64 -1.43 3.94
C LEU A 6 -11.34 -1.47 3.15
N VAL A 7 -10.50 -0.49 3.40
CA VAL A 7 -9.25 -0.34 2.65
C VAL A 7 -8.09 -0.52 3.60
N ILE A 8 -7.16 -1.38 3.22
CA ILE A 8 -5.94 -1.63 3.99
C ILE A 8 -4.76 -1.07 3.22
N ILE A 9 -4.08 -0.09 3.80
CA ILE A 9 -2.88 0.49 3.22
C ILE A 9 -1.76 0.26 4.21
N LYS A 10 -1.13 -0.91 4.11
CA LYS A 10 -0.06 -1.28 5.02
C LYS A 10 1.14 -1.78 4.24
N PRO A 11 2.32 -1.25 4.52
CA PRO A 11 3.52 -1.77 3.87
C PRO A 11 3.99 -3.08 4.46
N ASP A 12 3.58 -3.40 5.68
CA ASP A 12 4.02 -4.61 6.36
C ASP A 12 3.28 -5.83 5.79
N PRO A 13 3.97 -6.70 5.02
CA PRO A 13 3.29 -7.83 4.40
C PRO A 13 2.66 -8.79 5.41
N GLN A 14 3.31 -9.00 6.54
CA GLN A 14 2.76 -9.91 7.54
C GLN A 14 1.46 -9.38 8.11
N GLY A 15 1.44 -8.08 8.41
CA GLY A 15 0.22 -7.47 8.91
C GLY A 15 -0.89 -7.46 7.88
N MET A 16 -0.53 -7.21 6.64
CA MET A 16 -1.51 -7.21 5.57
C MET A 16 -2.13 -8.58 5.40
N ARG A 17 -1.29 -9.63 5.39
CA ARG A 17 -1.79 -10.99 5.21
C ARG A 17 -2.73 -11.40 6.32
N LYS A 18 -2.37 -11.04 7.54
CA LYS A 18 -3.21 -11.39 8.69
C LYS A 18 -4.56 -10.70 8.60
N LEU A 19 -4.56 -9.42 8.25
CA LEU A 19 -5.82 -8.70 8.11
C LEU A 19 -6.64 -9.23 6.96
N LYS A 20 -5.99 -9.62 5.87
CA LYS A 20 -6.69 -10.14 4.71
C LYS A 20 -7.34 -11.49 5.03
N GLU A 21 -6.70 -12.29 5.88
CA GLU A 21 -7.29 -13.54 6.32
C GLU A 21 -8.57 -13.32 7.10
N GLU A 22 -8.54 -12.32 7.96
CA GLU A 22 -9.71 -12.03 8.80
C GLU A 22 -10.77 -11.24 8.04
N LEU A 23 -10.34 -10.46 7.04
CA LEU A 23 -11.23 -9.59 6.30
C LEU A 23 -10.99 -9.79 4.80
N PRO A 24 -11.43 -10.93 4.26
CA PRO A 24 -11.10 -11.26 2.86
C PRO A 24 -11.63 -10.26 1.84
N GLN A 25 -12.67 -9.52 2.19
CA GLN A 25 -13.25 -8.55 1.26
C GLN A 25 -12.53 -7.22 1.28
N ALA A 26 -11.58 -7.04 2.20
CA ALA A 26 -10.88 -5.76 2.29
C ALA A 26 -10.05 -5.52 1.03
N LEU A 27 -10.01 -4.26 0.64
CA LEU A 27 -9.20 -3.83 -0.48
C LEU A 27 -7.81 -3.48 0.03
N THR A 28 -6.79 -4.09 -0.55
CA THR A 28 -5.42 -3.82 -0.11
C THR A 28 -4.71 -3.01 -1.17
N ILE A 29 -4.06 -1.93 -0.73
CA ILE A 29 -3.31 -1.04 -1.61
C ILE A 29 -1.91 -0.88 -1.05
N PHE A 30 -0.91 -1.13 -1.89
CA PHE A 30 0.48 -0.94 -1.51
C PHE A 30 1.01 0.31 -2.19
N ILE A 31 1.52 1.23 -1.39
CA ILE A 31 2.14 2.46 -1.90
C ILE A 31 3.63 2.29 -1.82
N MET A 32 4.31 2.34 -2.96
CA MET A 32 5.73 2.05 -2.99
C MET A 32 6.50 3.18 -3.66
N PRO A 33 7.78 3.33 -3.33
CA PRO A 33 8.61 4.29 -4.05
C PRO A 33 8.88 3.81 -5.47
N PRO A 34 9.30 4.72 -6.37
CA PRO A 34 9.60 4.30 -7.73
C PRO A 34 10.71 3.27 -7.80
N SER A 35 11.65 3.33 -6.87
CA SER A 35 12.76 2.39 -6.86
C SER A 35 13.43 2.46 -5.49
N ILE A 36 14.25 1.45 -5.22
CA ILE A 36 15.05 1.46 -3.99
C ILE A 36 16.04 2.61 -4.03
N GLU A 37 16.59 2.91 -5.19
CA GLU A 37 17.52 4.01 -5.33
C GLU A 37 16.87 5.35 -5.01
N SER A 38 15.63 5.51 -5.44
CA SER A 38 14.88 6.74 -5.13
C SER A 38 14.69 6.88 -3.62
N LEU A 39 14.36 5.77 -2.96
CA LEU A 39 14.18 5.78 -1.51
C LEU A 39 15.49 6.09 -0.81
N ARG A 40 16.62 5.53 -1.30
CA ARG A 40 17.92 5.82 -0.72
C ARG A 40 18.23 7.30 -0.78
N ARG A 41 18.00 7.93 -1.93
CA ARG A 41 18.27 9.35 -2.07
C ARG A 41 17.40 10.19 -1.15
N ARG A 42 16.14 9.77 -0.98
CA ARG A 42 15.24 10.49 -0.08
C ARG A 42 15.73 10.42 1.35
N LEU A 43 16.16 9.24 1.78
CA LEU A 43 16.64 9.07 3.15
C LEU A 43 17.94 9.84 3.38
N GLU A 44 18.81 9.86 2.39
CA GLU A 44 20.06 10.60 2.50
C GLU A 44 19.81 12.10 2.59
N ARG A 45 18.85 12.59 1.84
CA ARG A 45 18.53 14.01 1.88
C ARG A 45 18.02 14.44 3.24
N ARG A 46 17.22 13.58 3.88
CA ARG A 46 16.70 13.92 5.20
C ARG A 46 17.79 13.95 6.24
N GLY A 47 18.76 13.06 6.14
CA GLY A 47 19.93 13.08 6.99
C GLY A 47 19.66 12.94 8.46
N THR A 48 18.51 12.39 8.85
CA THR A 48 18.14 12.30 10.25
C THR A 48 18.40 10.94 10.86
N GLU A 49 18.85 9.98 10.07
CA GLU A 49 19.03 8.61 10.54
C GLU A 49 20.48 8.19 10.40
N THR A 50 20.88 7.26 11.28
CA THR A 50 22.20 6.69 11.17
C THR A 50 22.31 5.84 9.91
N PRO A 51 23.54 5.57 9.44
CA PRO A 51 23.70 4.67 8.30
C PRO A 51 23.11 3.29 8.54
N GLU A 52 23.21 2.80 9.77
CA GLU A 52 22.63 1.50 10.08
C GLU A 52 21.12 1.51 9.98
N ALA A 53 20.50 2.55 10.49
CA ALA A 53 19.05 2.67 10.41
C ALA A 53 18.58 2.78 8.95
N ARG A 54 19.34 3.53 8.13
CA ARG A 54 19.01 3.65 6.72
C ARG A 54 19.12 2.31 6.00
N SER A 55 20.18 1.55 6.32
CA SER A 55 20.35 0.25 5.69
C SER A 55 19.19 -0.68 6.03
N LEU A 56 18.78 -0.68 7.28
CA LEU A 56 17.67 -1.51 7.69
C LEU A 56 16.38 -1.11 7.00
N ARG A 57 16.15 0.18 6.90
CA ARG A 57 14.94 0.67 6.23
C ARG A 57 14.91 0.29 4.76
N LEU A 58 16.08 0.36 4.10
CA LEU A 58 16.15 -0.01 2.69
C LEU A 58 15.94 -1.51 2.50
N ARG A 59 16.49 -2.32 3.39
CA ARG A 59 16.28 -3.75 3.32
C ARG A 59 14.82 -4.12 3.52
N ASN A 60 14.19 -3.48 4.50
CA ASN A 60 12.78 -3.71 4.74
C ASN A 60 11.95 -3.31 3.53
N ALA A 61 12.32 -2.21 2.88
CA ALA A 61 11.60 -1.77 1.69
C ALA A 61 11.71 -2.78 0.57
N GLU A 62 12.88 -3.40 0.43
CA GLU A 62 13.04 -4.43 -0.60
C GLU A 62 12.11 -5.61 -0.35
N ILE A 63 12.01 -6.02 0.92
CA ILE A 63 11.13 -7.12 1.28
C ILE A 63 9.67 -6.74 1.01
N GLU A 64 9.31 -5.52 1.38
CA GLU A 64 7.94 -5.06 1.18
C GLU A 64 7.59 -4.96 -0.31
N MET A 65 8.53 -4.45 -1.10
CA MET A 65 8.29 -4.31 -2.53
C MET A 65 8.19 -5.68 -3.20
N ALA A 66 8.92 -6.66 -2.70
CA ALA A 66 8.81 -8.01 -3.24
C ALA A 66 7.45 -8.61 -2.97
N ALA A 67 6.76 -8.16 -1.94
CA ALA A 67 5.43 -8.65 -1.61
C ALA A 67 4.33 -7.87 -2.31
N ALA A 68 4.68 -6.86 -3.09
CA ALA A 68 3.68 -6.02 -3.75
C ALA A 68 2.63 -6.80 -4.54
N PRO A 69 3.00 -7.87 -5.27
CA PRO A 69 1.99 -8.61 -6.03
C PRO A 69 0.89 -9.25 -5.18
N GLU A 70 1.09 -9.33 -3.86
CA GLU A 70 0.05 -9.89 -2.99
C GLU A 70 -1.05 -8.90 -2.70
N TYR A 71 -0.84 -7.63 -2.99
CA TYR A 71 -1.85 -6.60 -2.77
C TYR A 71 -2.78 -6.51 -3.97
N ASP A 72 -3.99 -6.02 -3.72
CA ASP A 72 -4.94 -5.84 -4.81
C ASP A 72 -4.48 -4.77 -5.79
N TYR A 73 -3.87 -3.71 -5.26
CA TYR A 73 -3.37 -2.61 -6.08
C TYR A 73 -2.01 -2.16 -5.59
N VAL A 74 -1.21 -1.70 -6.52
CA VAL A 74 0.08 -1.11 -6.22
C VAL A 74 0.10 0.29 -6.82
N VAL A 75 0.42 1.28 -6.01
CA VAL A 75 0.49 2.67 -6.45
C VAL A 75 1.90 3.16 -6.21
N VAL A 76 2.53 3.70 -7.26
CA VAL A 76 3.87 4.23 -7.15
C VAL A 76 3.79 5.70 -6.73
N ASN A 77 4.47 6.03 -5.65
CA ASN A 77 4.51 7.39 -5.13
C ASN A 77 5.81 8.04 -5.57
N GLU A 78 5.74 8.82 -6.65
CA GLU A 78 6.92 9.48 -7.19
C GLU A 78 7.22 10.78 -6.46
N ASP A 79 8.50 11.11 -6.41
CA ASP A 79 8.93 12.34 -5.76
C ASP A 79 8.22 13.55 -6.38
N GLY A 80 7.73 14.43 -5.51
CA GLY A 80 7.10 15.64 -5.97
C GLY A 80 5.74 15.48 -6.58
N LYS A 81 5.17 14.25 -6.52
CA LYS A 81 3.87 13.99 -7.15
C LYS A 81 2.88 13.41 -6.17
N VAL A 82 2.91 13.92 -4.94
CA VAL A 82 2.04 13.41 -3.89
C VAL A 82 0.57 13.60 -4.27
N ALA A 83 0.23 14.75 -4.85
CA ALA A 83 -1.15 15.01 -5.21
C ALA A 83 -1.64 14.00 -6.24
N GLU A 84 -0.80 13.63 -7.19
CA GLU A 84 -1.17 12.65 -8.20
C GLU A 84 -1.34 11.28 -7.59
N THR A 85 -0.48 10.95 -6.64
CA THR A 85 -0.59 9.68 -5.94
C THR A 85 -1.91 9.60 -5.19
N ILE A 86 -2.28 10.66 -4.50
CA ILE A 86 -3.53 10.71 -3.77
C ILE A 86 -4.72 10.55 -4.71
N GLU A 87 -4.66 11.19 -5.88
CA GLU A 87 -5.75 11.07 -6.84
C GLU A 87 -5.88 9.65 -7.36
N LYS A 88 -4.78 8.97 -7.58
CA LYS A 88 -4.83 7.58 -8.02
C LYS A 88 -5.49 6.71 -6.97
N ILE A 89 -5.14 6.92 -5.71
CA ILE A 89 -5.75 6.14 -4.63
C ILE A 89 -7.24 6.42 -4.55
N LYS A 90 -7.62 7.68 -4.67
CA LYS A 90 -9.03 8.02 -4.64
C LYS A 90 -9.79 7.36 -5.78
N GLU A 91 -9.19 7.33 -6.96
CA GLU A 91 -9.82 6.68 -8.10
C GLU A 91 -10.02 5.20 -7.87
N ILE A 92 -9.01 4.56 -7.31
CA ILE A 92 -9.10 3.13 -7.02
C ILE A 92 -10.24 2.87 -6.04
N ILE A 93 -10.29 3.65 -4.98
CA ILE A 93 -11.32 3.47 -3.96
C ILE A 93 -12.70 3.72 -4.56
N ARG A 94 -12.83 4.76 -5.37
CA ARG A 94 -14.11 5.09 -5.99
C ARG A 94 -14.57 3.97 -6.90
N LYS A 95 -13.66 3.47 -7.72
CA LYS A 95 -13.98 2.40 -8.64
C LYS A 95 -14.38 1.13 -7.91
N GLU A 96 -13.64 0.78 -6.87
CA GLU A 96 -13.94 -0.44 -6.14
C GLU A 96 -15.22 -0.31 -5.32
N ALA A 97 -15.51 0.90 -4.85
CA ALA A 97 -16.73 1.11 -4.08
C ALA A 97 -17.99 0.93 -4.94
N GLU A 98 -17.84 1.14 -6.25
CA GLU A 98 -18.98 0.99 -7.15
C GLU A 98 -19.16 -0.43 -7.63
N ARG A 99 -18.20 -1.30 -7.41
CA ARG A 99 -18.30 -2.68 -7.85
C ARG A 99 -19.22 -3.47 -6.94
N PRO A 100 -20.09 -4.30 -7.51
CA PRO A 100 -20.87 -5.20 -6.66
C PRO A 100 -19.95 -6.16 -5.92
N ARG A 101 -20.27 -6.41 -4.68
CA ARG A 101 -19.50 -7.36 -3.87
C ARG A 101 -20.27 -8.65 -3.78
N THR A 102 -19.62 -9.74 -4.15
CA THR A 102 -20.27 -11.03 -4.18
C THR A 102 -20.84 -11.41 -2.82
N TYR A 103 -20.10 -11.10 -1.75
CA TYR A 103 -20.56 -11.47 -0.42
C TYR A 103 -21.81 -10.69 -0.03
N ASP A 104 -22.09 -9.57 -0.67
CA ASP A 104 -23.31 -8.82 -0.38
C ASP A 104 -24.55 -9.58 -0.84
N LEU A 105 -24.42 -10.31 -1.92
CA LEU A 105 -25.56 -11.01 -2.50
C LEU A 105 -26.09 -12.09 -1.60
N ASP A 106 -25.23 -12.64 -0.77
CA ASP A 106 -25.62 -13.72 0.13
C ASP A 106 -26.24 -13.21 1.39
N GLY A 107 -26.14 -11.94 1.64
CA GLY A 107 -26.57 -11.39 2.91
C GLY A 107 -25.71 -11.90 4.04
N LYS A 108 -24.55 -12.30 3.72
CA LYS A 108 -23.67 -12.95 4.71
C LYS A 108 -22.37 -12.21 4.79
#